data_9d1d4f17bc75db07e4f4d6192c1b7684
#
_entry.id   9d1d4f17bc75db07e4f4d6192c1b7684
#
_cell.length_a   1.000
_cell.length_b   1.000
_cell.length_c   1.000
_cell.angle_alpha   90.00
_cell.angle_beta   90.00
_cell.angle_gamma   90.00
#
_symmetry.space_group_name_H-M   'P 1'
#
loop_
_entity.id
_entity.type
_entity.pdbx_description
1 polymer ?
#
loop_
_entity_poly.entity_id
_entity_poly.type
_entity_poly.pdbx_seq_one_letter_code
_entity_poly.pdbx_strand_id
1 'polypeptide(L)'
;MVCYGAVIACTLLGGQCMKAIYLLSQPNGSMKLYEFVIIFGFLMLVLAQIPSFHSLRHINLLSLFLCLAYSACAAAASIYIGNSSKGPTKDYGLKGDAESQIFGIFNAIAIIATTYGNGIIPEIQATIAPPVKGKMFKGLCVCYTVLIITFFTVAITGYWAFGNHSEGLLLSNFLDDGNPLVPKWFILMTNFFTILQLSAVGVVYLQPTNEVLERTFADPKSKELSARNVIPRVVSRSLSVVIATTVAAMLPFFGDINAVIGAFGFMPLDFILPVIFFNLTFKPSKRSLVFWLNVSIAVVFSALAIIAAIAAVRQIVLDAKTYRLFANV
;
A
#
# COMPACT_ATOMS: atom_id res chain seq x y z
N MET A 1 -0.24 3.52 -13.07
CA MET A 1 0.11 2.14 -12.62
C MET A 1 0.32 2.08 -11.10
N VAL A 2 1.27 2.81 -10.52
CA VAL A 2 1.57 2.79 -9.08
C VAL A 2 0.35 3.10 -8.22
N CYS A 3 -0.30 4.23 -8.45
CA CYS A 3 -1.51 4.62 -7.71
C CYS A 3 -2.62 3.57 -7.79
N TYR A 4 -2.79 2.96 -8.98
CA TYR A 4 -3.79 1.94 -9.17
C TYR A 4 -3.45 0.62 -8.45
N GLY A 5 -2.17 0.25 -8.43
CA GLY A 5 -1.68 -0.87 -7.61
C GLY A 5 -1.96 -0.66 -6.12
N ALA A 6 -1.71 0.56 -5.61
CA ALA A 6 -2.02 0.90 -4.22
C ALA A 6 -3.53 0.76 -3.91
N VAL A 7 -4.42 1.09 -4.86
CA VAL A 7 -5.87 0.88 -4.70
C VAL A 7 -6.21 -0.60 -4.59
N ILE A 8 -5.59 -1.46 -5.41
CA ILE A 8 -5.77 -2.91 -5.34
C ILE A 8 -5.34 -3.43 -3.97
N ALA A 9 -4.15 -3.03 -3.50
CA ALA A 9 -3.64 -3.41 -2.19
C ALA A 9 -4.54 -2.93 -1.04
N CYS A 10 -5.03 -1.68 -1.08
CA CYS A 10 -5.97 -1.15 -0.10
C CYS A 10 -7.30 -1.92 -0.09
N THR A 11 -7.80 -2.29 -1.27
CA THR A 11 -9.06 -3.04 -1.40
C THR A 11 -8.92 -4.45 -0.83
N LEU A 12 -7.82 -5.13 -1.11
CA LEU A 12 -7.53 -6.44 -0.54
C LEU A 12 -7.42 -6.38 0.99
N LEU A 13 -6.60 -5.45 1.50
CA LEU A 13 -6.39 -5.29 2.93
C LEU A 13 -7.68 -4.90 3.67
N GLY A 14 -8.51 -4.05 3.06
CA GLY A 14 -9.84 -3.72 3.59
C GLY A 14 -10.73 -4.96 3.72
N GLY A 15 -10.74 -5.83 2.71
CA GLY A 15 -11.44 -7.12 2.77
C GLY A 15 -10.88 -8.04 3.86
N GLN A 16 -9.57 -8.13 4.02
CA GLN A 16 -8.94 -8.92 5.08
C GLN A 16 -9.29 -8.42 6.48
N CYS A 17 -9.30 -7.10 6.70
CA CYS A 17 -9.74 -6.51 7.97
C CYS A 17 -11.22 -6.79 8.25
N MET A 18 -12.09 -6.71 7.25
CA MET A 18 -13.52 -7.07 7.41
C MET A 18 -13.69 -8.55 7.74
N LYS A 19 -12.95 -9.45 7.07
CA LYS A 19 -12.95 -10.88 7.39
C LYS A 19 -12.49 -11.15 8.82
N ALA A 20 -11.43 -10.48 9.28
CA ALA A 20 -10.95 -10.59 10.67
C ALA A 20 -12.03 -10.20 11.68
N ILE A 21 -12.76 -9.11 11.45
CA ILE A 21 -13.89 -8.69 12.29
C ILE A 21 -15.00 -9.75 12.30
N TYR A 22 -15.32 -10.30 11.13
CA TYR A 22 -16.36 -11.34 11.01
C TYR A 22 -15.99 -12.61 11.78
N LEU A 23 -14.77 -13.10 11.64
CA LEU A 23 -14.27 -14.31 12.33
C LEU A 23 -14.23 -14.14 13.85
N LEU A 24 -14.01 -12.93 14.36
CA LEU A 24 -14.09 -12.65 15.81
C LEU A 24 -15.51 -12.81 16.37
N SER A 25 -16.52 -12.52 15.53
CA SER A 25 -17.94 -12.63 15.89
C SER A 25 -18.49 -14.01 15.59
N GLN A 26 -18.01 -14.64 14.52
CA GLN A 26 -18.45 -15.96 14.03
C GLN A 26 -17.24 -16.82 13.65
N PRO A 27 -16.60 -17.50 14.63
CA PRO A 27 -15.37 -18.28 14.37
C PRO A 27 -15.55 -19.38 13.31
N ASN A 28 -16.75 -19.95 13.19
CA ASN A 28 -17.11 -20.97 12.20
C ASN A 28 -17.82 -20.39 10.96
N GLY A 29 -17.68 -19.11 10.72
CA GLY A 29 -18.34 -18.45 9.61
C GLY A 29 -17.87 -18.96 8.25
N SER A 30 -18.78 -19.14 7.30
CA SER A 30 -18.51 -19.71 5.98
C SER A 30 -18.13 -18.70 4.89
N MET A 31 -18.21 -17.39 5.21
CA MET A 31 -17.90 -16.33 4.22
C MET A 31 -16.41 -16.35 3.85
N LYS A 32 -16.16 -16.23 2.55
CA LYS A 32 -14.82 -16.28 1.96
C LYS A 32 -14.23 -14.88 1.82
N LEU A 33 -12.91 -14.78 1.72
CA LEU A 33 -12.21 -13.50 1.63
C LEU A 33 -12.69 -12.64 0.46
N TYR A 34 -12.89 -13.22 -0.72
CA TYR A 34 -13.34 -12.47 -1.89
C TYR A 34 -14.70 -11.78 -1.68
N GLU A 35 -15.59 -12.32 -0.84
CA GLU A 35 -16.88 -11.69 -0.53
C GLU A 35 -16.68 -10.40 0.26
N PHE A 36 -15.77 -10.39 1.22
CA PHE A 36 -15.39 -9.17 1.96
C PHE A 36 -14.66 -8.15 1.08
N VAL A 37 -13.82 -8.61 0.16
CA VAL A 37 -13.16 -7.75 -0.83
C VAL A 37 -14.20 -7.06 -1.72
N ILE A 38 -15.26 -7.78 -2.15
CA ILE A 38 -16.37 -7.21 -2.92
C ILE A 38 -17.15 -6.18 -2.07
N ILE A 39 -17.42 -6.48 -0.80
CA ILE A 39 -18.13 -5.55 0.10
C ILE A 39 -17.32 -4.26 0.28
N PHE A 40 -15.99 -4.38 0.52
CA PHE A 40 -15.14 -3.21 0.62
C PHE A 40 -15.02 -2.47 -0.73
N GLY A 41 -14.97 -3.19 -1.84
CA GLY A 41 -14.99 -2.63 -3.19
C GLY A 41 -16.26 -1.81 -3.47
N PHE A 42 -17.42 -2.26 -2.97
CA PHE A 42 -18.67 -1.50 -3.06
C PHE A 42 -18.59 -0.18 -2.26
N LEU A 43 -18.02 -0.21 -1.06
CA LEU A 43 -17.74 1.01 -0.29
C LEU A 43 -16.83 1.96 -1.10
N MET A 44 -15.75 1.43 -1.68
CA MET A 44 -14.83 2.20 -2.52
C MET A 44 -15.50 2.77 -3.77
N LEU A 45 -16.46 2.05 -4.37
CA LEU A 45 -17.24 2.51 -5.51
C LEU A 45 -18.02 3.79 -5.19
N VAL A 46 -18.65 3.84 -4.01
CA VAL A 46 -19.37 5.03 -3.54
C VAL A 46 -18.41 6.18 -3.27
N LEU A 47 -17.31 5.90 -2.56
CA LEU A 47 -16.32 6.91 -2.19
C LEU A 47 -15.54 7.46 -3.40
N ALA A 48 -15.35 6.66 -4.45
CA ALA A 48 -14.68 7.07 -5.69
C ALA A 48 -15.41 8.20 -6.42
N GLN A 49 -16.70 8.43 -6.14
CA GLN A 49 -17.47 9.51 -6.76
C GLN A 49 -17.17 10.89 -6.16
N ILE A 50 -16.36 10.98 -5.09
CA ILE A 50 -15.96 12.26 -4.49
C ILE A 50 -15.16 13.09 -5.51
N PRO A 51 -15.55 14.35 -5.80
CA PRO A 51 -15.15 15.02 -7.02
C PRO A 51 -13.73 15.58 -7.05
N SER A 52 -13.06 15.86 -5.92
CA SER A 52 -11.75 16.54 -5.98
C SER A 52 -10.83 16.32 -4.78
N PHE A 53 -9.50 16.51 -5.00
CA PHE A 53 -8.47 16.50 -3.96
C PHE A 53 -8.71 17.54 -2.84
N HIS A 54 -9.26 18.70 -3.18
CA HIS A 54 -9.55 19.75 -2.19
C HIS A 54 -10.60 19.32 -1.17
N SER A 55 -11.60 18.54 -1.58
CA SER A 55 -12.61 17.99 -0.68
C SER A 55 -12.03 16.93 0.26
N LEU A 56 -10.89 16.31 -0.11
CA LEU A 56 -10.21 15.29 0.68
C LEU A 56 -9.30 15.84 1.79
N ARG A 57 -9.12 17.16 1.91
CA ARG A 57 -8.19 17.76 2.88
C ARG A 57 -8.43 17.32 4.33
N HIS A 58 -9.68 17.36 4.75
CA HIS A 58 -10.05 16.95 6.12
C HIS A 58 -10.01 15.43 6.29
N ILE A 59 -10.35 14.68 5.22
CA ILE A 59 -10.25 13.23 5.18
C ILE A 59 -8.78 12.80 5.32
N ASN A 60 -7.86 13.49 4.64
CA ASN A 60 -6.42 13.21 4.74
C ASN A 60 -5.87 13.48 6.15
N LEU A 61 -6.33 14.54 6.82
CA LEU A 61 -5.94 14.80 8.20
C LEU A 61 -6.46 13.72 9.15
N LEU A 62 -7.73 13.34 9.02
CA LEU A 62 -8.30 12.22 9.78
C LEU A 62 -7.56 10.92 9.50
N SER A 63 -7.24 10.65 8.23
CA SER A 63 -6.46 9.48 7.81
C SER A 63 -5.09 9.43 8.49
N LEU A 64 -4.40 10.56 8.66
CA LEU A 64 -3.13 10.61 9.39
C LEU A 64 -3.31 10.18 10.87
N PHE A 65 -4.31 10.69 11.57
CA PHE A 65 -4.59 10.29 12.95
C PHE A 65 -4.95 8.81 13.06
N LEU A 66 -5.75 8.30 12.14
CA LEU A 66 -6.10 6.87 12.08
C LEU A 66 -4.87 6.00 11.79
N CYS A 67 -3.96 6.45 10.91
CA CYS A 67 -2.70 5.77 10.63
C CYS A 67 -1.83 5.66 11.89
N LEU A 68 -1.67 6.75 12.61
CA LEU A 68 -0.93 6.74 13.87
C LEU A 68 -1.61 5.85 14.92
N ALA A 69 -2.93 5.90 15.01
CA ALA A 69 -3.69 5.10 15.97
C ALA A 69 -3.54 3.60 15.70
N TYR A 70 -3.82 3.12 14.47
CA TYR A 70 -3.70 1.68 14.21
C TYR A 70 -2.25 1.19 14.26
N SER A 71 -1.27 2.02 13.88
CA SER A 71 0.15 1.67 14.00
C SER A 71 0.57 1.52 15.47
N ALA A 72 0.11 2.43 16.34
CA ALA A 72 0.32 2.32 17.77
C ALA A 72 -0.36 1.08 18.36
N CYS A 73 -1.59 0.79 17.92
CA CYS A 73 -2.29 -0.43 18.32
C CYS A 73 -1.54 -1.69 17.86
N ALA A 74 -1.06 -1.74 16.62
CA ALA A 74 -0.30 -2.87 16.08
C ALA A 74 0.99 -3.10 16.87
N ALA A 75 1.74 -2.04 17.19
CA ALA A 75 2.95 -2.11 17.99
C ALA A 75 2.65 -2.57 19.43
N ALA A 76 1.62 -2.01 20.09
CA ALA A 76 1.22 -2.38 21.43
C ALA A 76 0.76 -3.85 21.53
N ALA A 77 -0.02 -4.32 20.55
CA ALA A 77 -0.42 -5.72 20.45
C ALA A 77 0.78 -6.64 20.29
N SER A 78 1.72 -6.29 19.40
CA SER A 78 2.94 -7.07 19.19
C SER A 78 3.78 -7.16 20.47
N ILE A 79 3.95 -6.04 21.20
CA ILE A 79 4.66 -6.03 22.49
C ILE A 79 3.93 -6.89 23.52
N TYR A 80 2.62 -6.80 23.60
CA TYR A 80 1.82 -7.61 24.51
C TYR A 80 1.95 -9.11 24.22
N ILE A 81 1.81 -9.52 22.95
CA ILE A 81 1.93 -10.91 22.50
C ILE A 81 3.36 -11.42 22.72
N GLY A 82 4.36 -10.62 22.35
CA GLY A 82 5.77 -10.99 22.50
C GLY A 82 6.23 -11.19 23.95
N ASN A 83 5.54 -10.58 24.94
CA ASN A 83 5.75 -10.80 26.36
C ASN A 83 4.82 -11.88 26.96
N SER A 84 3.81 -12.32 26.20
CA SER A 84 2.85 -13.33 26.67
C SER A 84 3.37 -14.74 26.40
N SER A 85 3.04 -15.67 27.30
CA SER A 85 3.25 -17.11 27.09
C SER A 85 2.35 -17.71 26.01
N LYS A 86 1.35 -16.96 25.51
CA LYS A 86 0.44 -17.38 24.45
C LYS A 86 0.97 -17.07 23.06
N GLY A 87 2.05 -16.30 22.95
CA GLY A 87 2.67 -16.00 21.67
C GLY A 87 3.35 -17.22 21.03
N PRO A 88 3.56 -17.22 19.71
CA PRO A 88 4.27 -18.30 19.03
C PRO A 88 5.71 -18.39 19.49
N THR A 89 6.32 -19.59 19.32
CA THR A 89 7.74 -19.78 19.58
C THR A 89 8.56 -18.87 18.67
N LYS A 90 9.47 -18.10 19.28
CA LYS A 90 10.29 -17.12 18.54
C LYS A 90 11.42 -17.84 17.81
N ASP A 91 11.34 -17.88 16.51
CA ASP A 91 12.42 -18.33 15.62
C ASP A 91 12.81 -17.19 14.67
N TYR A 92 14.08 -16.82 14.68
CA TYR A 92 14.65 -15.74 13.85
C TYR A 92 15.60 -16.28 12.78
N GLY A 93 15.67 -17.61 12.59
CA GLY A 93 16.47 -18.23 11.54
C GLY A 93 15.92 -17.91 10.15
N LEU A 94 16.77 -17.94 9.14
CA LEU A 94 16.34 -17.78 7.75
C LEU A 94 15.63 -19.05 7.28
N LYS A 95 14.42 -18.92 6.75
CA LYS A 95 13.64 -20.03 6.20
C LYS A 95 14.01 -20.30 4.74
N GLY A 96 13.90 -21.58 4.33
CA GLY A 96 14.09 -22.01 2.95
C GLY A 96 15.55 -22.27 2.57
N ASP A 97 15.74 -22.70 1.35
CA ASP A 97 17.04 -22.92 0.71
C ASP A 97 17.68 -21.59 0.30
N ALA A 98 18.97 -21.63 -0.06
CA ALA A 98 19.74 -20.43 -0.39
C ALA A 98 19.12 -19.62 -1.54
N GLU A 99 18.50 -20.28 -2.51
CA GLU A 99 17.81 -19.64 -3.63
C GLU A 99 16.61 -18.84 -3.14
N SER A 100 15.74 -19.46 -2.35
CA SER A 100 14.53 -18.80 -1.79
C SER A 100 14.90 -17.63 -0.86
N GLN A 101 15.99 -17.74 -0.11
CA GLN A 101 16.50 -16.66 0.73
C GLN A 101 16.95 -15.45 -0.10
N ILE A 102 17.69 -15.67 -1.20
CA ILE A 102 18.14 -14.58 -2.09
C ILE A 102 16.94 -13.89 -2.73
N PHE A 103 15.99 -14.63 -3.29
CA PHE A 103 14.79 -14.03 -3.87
C PHE A 103 13.91 -13.34 -2.83
N GLY A 104 13.85 -13.86 -1.60
CA GLY A 104 13.18 -13.25 -0.46
C GLY A 104 13.76 -11.87 -0.12
N ILE A 105 15.09 -11.71 -0.16
CA ILE A 105 15.77 -10.41 0.05
C ILE A 105 15.32 -9.40 -1.02
N PHE A 106 15.28 -9.78 -2.30
CA PHE A 106 14.86 -8.86 -3.36
C PHE A 106 13.38 -8.51 -3.28
N ASN A 107 12.51 -9.44 -2.88
CA ASN A 107 11.11 -9.16 -2.57
C ASN A 107 10.99 -8.16 -1.41
N ALA A 108 11.77 -8.34 -0.33
CA ALA A 108 11.77 -7.41 0.79
C ALA A 108 12.23 -6.01 0.37
N ILE A 109 13.26 -5.88 -0.49
CA ILE A 109 13.71 -4.60 -1.06
C ILE A 109 12.56 -3.94 -1.86
N ALA A 110 11.83 -4.71 -2.67
CA ALA A 110 10.67 -4.20 -3.41
C ALA A 110 9.55 -3.71 -2.49
N ILE A 111 9.23 -4.45 -1.42
CA ILE A 111 8.23 -4.06 -0.42
C ILE A 111 8.67 -2.79 0.31
N ILE A 112 9.95 -2.66 0.66
CA ILE A 112 10.52 -1.44 1.24
C ILE A 112 10.35 -0.27 0.27
N ALA A 113 10.61 -0.45 -1.02
CA ALA A 113 10.39 0.60 -2.02
C ALA A 113 8.91 1.03 -2.09
N THR A 114 7.95 0.09 -1.98
CA THR A 114 6.51 0.42 -1.88
C THR A 114 6.19 1.17 -0.61
N THR A 115 6.80 0.80 0.51
CA THR A 115 6.54 1.40 1.83
C THR A 115 7.02 2.85 1.90
N TYR A 116 8.19 3.14 1.34
CA TYR A 116 8.80 4.48 1.36
C TYR A 116 8.50 5.31 0.11
N GLY A 117 8.06 4.67 -0.96
CA GLY A 117 7.66 5.33 -2.19
C GLY A 117 6.38 6.14 -2.02
N ASN A 118 6.26 7.23 -2.76
CA ASN A 118 5.08 8.08 -2.72
C ASN A 118 4.77 8.66 -4.11
N GLY A 119 4.08 7.89 -4.92
CA GLY A 119 3.74 8.24 -6.30
C GLY A 119 2.85 9.47 -6.47
N ILE A 120 2.28 10.03 -5.39
CA ILE A 120 1.42 11.22 -5.43
C ILE A 120 2.15 12.52 -5.04
N ILE A 121 3.45 12.48 -4.75
CA ILE A 121 4.25 13.68 -4.42
C ILE A 121 4.10 14.79 -5.48
N PRO A 122 4.20 14.53 -6.79
CA PRO A 122 4.04 15.57 -7.80
C PRO A 122 2.65 16.22 -7.77
N GLU A 123 1.60 15.45 -7.56
CA GLU A 123 0.22 15.93 -7.46
C GLU A 123 0.04 16.84 -6.23
N ILE A 124 0.56 16.41 -5.08
CA ILE A 124 0.54 17.24 -3.86
C ILE A 124 1.32 18.51 -4.08
N GLN A 125 2.49 18.45 -4.70
CA GLN A 125 3.31 19.62 -4.99
C GLN A 125 2.59 20.63 -5.89
N ALA A 126 1.81 20.15 -6.87
CA ALA A 126 1.03 21.00 -7.77
C ALA A 126 -0.08 21.79 -7.04
N THR A 127 -0.54 21.35 -5.86
CA THR A 127 -1.57 22.05 -5.07
C THR A 127 -1.02 23.10 -4.10
N ILE A 128 0.31 23.17 -3.94
CA ILE A 128 0.94 24.09 -2.96
C ILE A 128 1.08 25.49 -3.54
N ALA A 129 0.57 26.49 -2.82
CA ALA A 129 0.74 27.90 -3.19
C ALA A 129 2.22 28.34 -3.14
N PRO A 130 2.69 29.10 -4.13
CA PRO A 130 4.07 29.60 -4.19
C PRO A 130 4.49 30.38 -2.92
N PRO A 131 5.78 30.36 -2.54
CA PRO A 131 6.88 29.54 -3.11
C PRO A 131 6.81 28.08 -2.66
N VAL A 132 6.94 27.16 -3.62
CA VAL A 132 6.76 25.69 -3.38
C VAL A 132 7.97 25.08 -2.68
N LYS A 133 9.19 25.42 -3.14
CA LYS A 133 10.46 24.78 -2.76
C LYS A 133 10.64 24.58 -1.25
N GLY A 134 10.55 25.64 -0.45
CA GLY A 134 10.79 25.55 1.00
C GLY A 134 9.65 24.84 1.75
N LYS A 135 8.40 25.05 1.33
CA LYS A 135 7.22 24.43 1.95
C LYS A 135 7.20 22.93 1.72
N MET A 136 7.44 22.50 0.46
CA MET A 136 7.46 21.08 0.09
C MET A 136 8.57 20.33 0.82
N PHE A 137 9.79 20.88 0.88
CA PHE A 137 10.91 20.26 1.60
C PHE A 137 10.59 20.03 3.08
N LYS A 138 10.06 21.03 3.77
CA LYS A 138 9.65 20.89 5.19
C LYS A 138 8.54 19.84 5.34
N GLY A 139 7.56 19.84 4.45
CA GLY A 139 6.49 18.84 4.44
C GLY A 139 7.03 17.42 4.27
N LEU A 140 7.96 17.21 3.35
CA LEU A 140 8.61 15.91 3.13
C LEU A 140 9.44 15.49 4.34
N CYS A 141 10.19 16.38 4.98
CA CYS A 141 10.94 16.06 6.20
C CYS A 141 10.01 15.54 7.32
N VAL A 142 8.89 16.24 7.56
CA VAL A 142 7.90 15.79 8.55
C VAL A 142 7.27 14.47 8.15
N CYS A 143 6.85 14.32 6.90
CA CYS A 143 6.25 13.12 6.36
C CYS A 143 7.16 11.90 6.55
N TYR A 144 8.41 11.97 6.09
CA TYR A 144 9.35 10.85 6.21
C TYR A 144 9.76 10.57 7.66
N THR A 145 9.83 11.58 8.53
CA THR A 145 10.07 11.35 9.96
C THR A 145 8.94 10.53 10.58
N VAL A 146 7.69 10.91 10.35
CA VAL A 146 6.52 10.17 10.85
C VAL A 146 6.51 8.75 10.26
N LEU A 147 6.75 8.61 8.96
CA LEU A 147 6.77 7.35 8.25
C LEU A 147 7.83 6.40 8.80
N ILE A 148 9.07 6.87 9.00
CA ILE A 148 10.16 6.08 9.58
C ILE A 148 9.78 5.61 10.99
N ILE A 149 9.30 6.51 11.86
CA ILE A 149 8.94 6.15 13.23
C ILE A 149 7.83 5.09 13.23
N THR A 150 6.76 5.28 12.47
CA THR A 150 5.62 4.36 12.46
C THR A 150 5.99 2.98 11.90
N PHE A 151 6.61 2.94 10.71
CA PHE A 151 6.93 1.67 10.08
C PHE A 151 8.01 0.87 10.81
N PHE A 152 9.09 1.53 11.26
CA PHE A 152 10.12 0.82 12.04
C PHE A 152 9.58 0.33 13.37
N THR A 153 8.75 1.10 14.05
CA THR A 153 8.15 0.65 15.31
C THR A 153 7.31 -0.60 15.10
N VAL A 154 6.43 -0.61 14.10
CA VAL A 154 5.57 -1.75 13.80
C VAL A 154 6.40 -2.96 13.31
N ALA A 155 7.36 -2.74 12.42
CA ALA A 155 8.19 -3.81 11.87
C ALA A 155 9.07 -4.48 12.95
N ILE A 156 9.74 -3.67 13.77
CA ILE A 156 10.64 -4.18 14.84
C ILE A 156 9.82 -4.93 15.90
N THR A 157 8.73 -4.35 16.39
CA THR A 157 7.91 -4.99 17.41
C THR A 157 7.20 -6.23 16.88
N GLY A 158 6.72 -6.20 15.63
CA GLY A 158 6.10 -7.34 14.97
C GLY A 158 7.08 -8.49 14.77
N TYR A 159 8.25 -8.23 14.18
CA TYR A 159 9.27 -9.27 14.00
C TYR A 159 9.81 -9.80 15.34
N TRP A 160 10.00 -8.94 16.32
CA TRP A 160 10.38 -9.38 17.67
C TRP A 160 9.33 -10.28 18.32
N ALA A 161 8.06 -10.04 18.09
CA ALA A 161 6.97 -10.85 18.66
C ALA A 161 6.78 -12.19 17.94
N PHE A 162 6.85 -12.21 16.61
CA PHE A 162 6.44 -13.35 15.79
C PHE A 162 7.61 -14.05 15.09
N GLY A 163 8.79 -13.39 14.96
CA GLY A 163 9.94 -13.94 14.24
C GLY A 163 9.56 -14.38 12.81
N ASN A 164 9.94 -15.60 12.46
CA ASN A 164 9.67 -16.22 11.18
C ASN A 164 8.19 -16.60 10.92
N HIS A 165 7.33 -16.45 11.92
CA HIS A 165 5.87 -16.61 11.80
C HIS A 165 5.18 -15.29 11.43
N SER A 166 5.95 -14.20 11.23
CA SER A 166 5.39 -12.92 10.75
C SER A 166 4.86 -13.10 9.33
N GLU A 167 3.58 -12.75 9.15
CA GLU A 167 2.93 -12.75 7.84
C GLU A 167 3.09 -11.41 7.12
N GLY A 168 2.77 -11.38 5.83
CA GLY A 168 2.80 -10.15 5.02
C GLY A 168 1.84 -9.06 5.53
N LEU A 169 0.83 -9.44 6.30
CA LEU A 169 -0.05 -8.55 7.06
C LEU A 169 0.08 -8.86 8.54
N LEU A 170 0.71 -7.97 9.31
CA LEU A 170 0.91 -8.15 10.75
C LEU A 170 -0.39 -8.35 11.53
N LEU A 171 -1.50 -7.72 11.12
CA LEU A 171 -2.78 -7.85 11.80
C LEU A 171 -3.34 -9.28 11.74
N SER A 172 -2.98 -10.07 10.73
CA SER A 172 -3.35 -11.50 10.63
C SER A 172 -2.73 -12.31 11.75
N ASN A 173 -1.51 -11.97 12.20
CA ASN A 173 -0.84 -12.64 13.31
C ASN A 173 -1.49 -12.43 14.68
N PHE A 174 -2.50 -11.56 14.83
CA PHE A 174 -3.21 -11.37 16.10
C PHE A 174 -4.31 -12.40 16.31
N LEU A 175 -4.55 -13.25 15.31
CA LEU A 175 -5.47 -14.39 15.33
C LEU A 175 -4.65 -15.66 15.05
N ASP A 176 -4.61 -16.58 16.00
CA ASP A 176 -3.99 -17.90 15.85
C ASP A 176 -5.09 -18.94 15.66
N ASP A 177 -5.24 -19.48 14.46
CA ASP A 177 -6.32 -20.41 14.07
C ASP A 177 -7.72 -19.94 14.54
N GLY A 178 -7.98 -18.64 14.41
CA GLY A 178 -9.24 -18.01 14.83
C GLY A 178 -9.32 -17.65 16.32
N ASN A 179 -8.31 -18.01 17.12
CA ASN A 179 -8.22 -17.64 18.52
C ASN A 179 -7.50 -16.29 18.68
N PRO A 180 -8.09 -15.29 19.33
CA PRO A 180 -7.47 -14.00 19.52
C PRO A 180 -6.34 -14.05 20.54
N LEU A 181 -5.14 -13.61 20.14
CA LEU A 181 -3.97 -13.50 21.04
C LEU A 181 -4.02 -12.24 21.92
N VAL A 182 -4.87 -11.27 21.58
CA VAL A 182 -5.16 -10.05 22.34
C VAL A 182 -6.67 -9.93 22.56
N PRO A 183 -7.16 -9.07 23.49
CA PRO A 183 -8.59 -8.92 23.72
C PRO A 183 -9.38 -8.62 22.43
N LYS A 184 -10.53 -9.26 22.25
CA LYS A 184 -11.36 -9.13 21.02
C LYS A 184 -11.68 -7.69 20.69
N TRP A 185 -12.05 -6.87 21.68
CA TRP A 185 -12.37 -5.45 21.47
C TRP A 185 -11.20 -4.67 20.86
N PHE A 186 -9.97 -5.04 21.22
CA PHE A 186 -8.77 -4.37 20.73
C PHE A 186 -8.52 -4.70 19.24
N ILE A 187 -8.69 -5.97 18.84
CA ILE A 187 -8.59 -6.37 17.42
C ILE A 187 -9.70 -5.68 16.61
N LEU A 188 -10.93 -5.63 17.13
CA LEU A 188 -12.04 -4.94 16.48
C LEU A 188 -11.73 -3.46 16.25
N MET A 189 -11.26 -2.77 17.28
CA MET A 189 -10.88 -1.35 17.20
C MET A 189 -9.77 -1.12 16.19
N THR A 190 -8.71 -1.92 16.23
CA THR A 190 -7.57 -1.79 15.31
C THR A 190 -8.00 -2.02 13.86
N ASN A 191 -8.76 -3.08 13.57
CA ASN A 191 -9.26 -3.34 12.23
C ASN A 191 -10.22 -2.24 11.75
N PHE A 192 -11.06 -1.70 12.63
CA PHE A 192 -11.95 -0.60 12.30
C PHE A 192 -11.19 0.67 11.91
N PHE A 193 -10.17 1.06 12.69
CA PHE A 193 -9.30 2.18 12.33
C PHE A 193 -8.60 1.95 11.00
N THR A 194 -8.13 0.72 10.75
CA THR A 194 -7.49 0.33 9.50
C THR A 194 -8.45 0.45 8.32
N ILE A 195 -9.68 -0.04 8.43
CA ILE A 195 -10.71 0.06 7.37
C ILE A 195 -10.98 1.52 7.01
N LEU A 196 -11.19 2.38 8.00
CA LEU A 196 -11.43 3.80 7.77
C LEU A 196 -10.24 4.47 7.09
N GLN A 197 -9.04 4.18 7.55
CA GLN A 197 -7.80 4.72 6.98
C GLN A 197 -7.59 4.24 5.53
N LEU A 198 -7.79 2.96 5.25
CA LEU A 198 -7.67 2.39 3.90
C LEU A 198 -8.71 2.97 2.93
N SER A 199 -9.92 3.23 3.41
CA SER A 199 -10.96 3.89 2.62
C SER A 199 -10.51 5.29 2.18
N ALA A 200 -9.91 6.06 3.10
CA ALA A 200 -9.38 7.39 2.80
C ALA A 200 -8.19 7.33 1.83
N VAL A 201 -7.22 6.46 2.10
CA VAL A 201 -6.02 6.28 1.25
C VAL A 201 -6.39 5.80 -0.14
N GLY A 202 -7.29 4.81 -0.24
CA GLY A 202 -7.74 4.28 -1.52
C GLY A 202 -8.39 5.35 -2.40
N VAL A 203 -9.21 6.24 -1.82
CA VAL A 203 -9.80 7.37 -2.55
C VAL A 203 -8.72 8.34 -3.04
N VAL A 204 -7.72 8.64 -2.22
CA VAL A 204 -6.60 9.53 -2.60
C VAL A 204 -5.81 8.96 -3.77
N TYR A 205 -5.47 7.67 -3.73
CA TYR A 205 -4.74 7.01 -4.83
C TYR A 205 -5.58 6.77 -6.09
N LEU A 206 -6.92 6.77 -5.99
CA LEU A 206 -7.80 6.74 -7.16
C LEU A 206 -7.80 8.06 -7.94
N GLN A 207 -7.58 9.21 -7.28
CA GLN A 207 -7.71 10.52 -7.93
C GLN A 207 -6.80 10.73 -9.14
N PRO A 208 -5.48 10.43 -9.11
CA PRO A 208 -4.63 10.60 -10.29
C PRO A 208 -5.10 9.77 -11.49
N THR A 209 -5.53 8.53 -11.23
CA THR A 209 -6.06 7.65 -12.30
C THR A 209 -7.37 8.20 -12.86
N ASN A 210 -8.27 8.64 -11.99
CA ASN A 210 -9.55 9.22 -12.38
C ASN A 210 -9.34 10.51 -13.19
N GLU A 211 -8.43 11.38 -12.76
CA GLU A 211 -8.14 12.63 -13.45
C GLU A 211 -7.61 12.40 -14.88
N VAL A 212 -6.70 11.43 -15.06
CA VAL A 212 -6.21 11.06 -16.39
C VAL A 212 -7.34 10.55 -17.29
N LEU A 213 -8.20 9.68 -16.75
CA LEU A 213 -9.34 9.14 -17.52
C LEU A 213 -10.38 10.23 -17.83
N GLU A 214 -10.69 11.09 -16.89
CA GLU A 214 -11.62 12.20 -17.08
C GLU A 214 -11.13 13.17 -18.16
N ARG A 215 -9.85 13.56 -18.12
CA ARG A 215 -9.24 14.42 -19.14
C ARG A 215 -9.31 13.83 -20.56
N THR A 216 -9.27 12.49 -20.66
CA THR A 216 -9.35 11.79 -21.94
C THR A 216 -10.77 11.80 -22.51
N PHE A 217 -11.80 11.74 -21.66
CA PHE A 217 -13.20 11.61 -22.07
C PHE A 217 -14.04 12.88 -21.91
N ALA A 218 -13.54 13.89 -21.19
CA ALA A 218 -14.25 15.15 -20.95
C ALA A 218 -14.32 16.02 -22.20
N ASP A 219 -15.45 16.69 -22.40
CA ASP A 219 -15.61 17.72 -23.42
C ASP A 219 -15.33 19.11 -22.80
N PRO A 220 -14.22 19.78 -23.19
CA PRO A 220 -13.85 21.08 -22.65
C PRO A 220 -14.87 22.20 -22.94
N LYS A 221 -15.74 21.98 -23.94
CA LYS A 221 -16.77 22.96 -24.35
C LYS A 221 -18.06 22.85 -23.55
N SER A 222 -18.25 21.76 -22.85
CA SER A 222 -19.44 21.51 -22.04
C SER A 222 -19.21 21.91 -20.57
N LYS A 223 -20.27 22.32 -19.86
CA LYS A 223 -20.20 22.62 -18.43
C LYS A 223 -19.78 21.35 -17.66
N GLU A 224 -18.98 21.53 -16.61
CA GLU A 224 -18.43 20.44 -15.80
C GLU A 224 -19.51 19.49 -15.24
N LEU A 225 -20.69 20.01 -14.88
CA LEU A 225 -21.84 19.26 -14.36
C LEU A 225 -22.82 18.82 -15.45
N SER A 226 -22.50 18.97 -16.74
CA SER A 226 -23.37 18.50 -17.82
C SER A 226 -23.36 16.96 -17.86
N ALA A 227 -24.47 16.36 -18.28
CA ALA A 227 -24.57 14.90 -18.43
C ALA A 227 -23.48 14.33 -19.33
N ARG A 228 -23.00 15.10 -20.33
CA ARG A 228 -21.92 14.73 -21.24
C ARG A 228 -20.57 14.53 -20.52
N ASN A 229 -20.31 15.25 -19.42
CA ASN A 229 -19.10 15.11 -18.63
C ASN A 229 -19.29 14.22 -17.38
N VAL A 230 -20.49 14.26 -16.80
CA VAL A 230 -20.79 13.48 -15.58
C VAL A 230 -20.90 11.97 -15.89
N ILE A 231 -21.55 11.58 -16.99
CA ILE A 231 -21.73 10.17 -17.32
C ILE A 231 -20.39 9.45 -17.57
N PRO A 232 -19.48 9.95 -18.45
CA PRO A 232 -18.16 9.33 -18.62
C PRO A 232 -17.34 9.31 -17.33
N ARG A 233 -17.44 10.35 -16.49
CA ARG A 233 -16.79 10.42 -15.18
C ARG A 233 -17.23 9.29 -14.27
N VAL A 234 -18.55 9.13 -14.06
CA VAL A 234 -19.10 8.08 -13.21
C VAL A 234 -18.76 6.69 -13.76
N VAL A 235 -18.85 6.49 -15.07
CA VAL A 235 -18.54 5.21 -15.71
C VAL A 235 -17.05 4.87 -15.55
N SER A 236 -16.13 5.80 -15.84
CA SER A 236 -14.69 5.54 -15.76
C SER A 236 -14.23 5.26 -14.31
N ARG A 237 -14.72 6.05 -13.34
CA ARG A 237 -14.44 5.84 -11.92
C ARG A 237 -14.97 4.50 -11.43
N SER A 238 -16.21 4.16 -11.81
CA SER A 238 -16.82 2.88 -11.42
C SER A 238 -16.06 1.70 -12.04
N LEU A 239 -15.71 1.79 -13.32
CA LEU A 239 -14.95 0.74 -14.00
C LEU A 239 -13.57 0.54 -13.36
N SER A 240 -12.87 1.62 -13.00
CA SER A 240 -11.59 1.55 -12.31
C SER A 240 -11.71 0.79 -10.97
N VAL A 241 -12.73 1.10 -10.17
CA VAL A 241 -12.93 0.41 -8.89
C VAL A 241 -13.31 -1.05 -9.08
N VAL A 242 -14.18 -1.36 -10.06
CA VAL A 242 -14.58 -2.74 -10.35
C VAL A 242 -13.38 -3.58 -10.78
N ILE A 243 -12.53 -3.07 -11.66
CA ILE A 243 -11.32 -3.79 -12.08
C ILE A 243 -10.38 -3.98 -10.89
N ALA A 244 -10.13 -2.93 -10.08
CA ALA A 244 -9.27 -3.04 -8.91
C ALA A 244 -9.79 -4.08 -7.90
N THR A 245 -11.10 -4.08 -7.65
CA THR A 245 -11.76 -5.04 -6.75
C THR A 245 -11.67 -6.47 -7.29
N THR A 246 -11.85 -6.65 -8.60
CA THR A 246 -11.74 -7.96 -9.24
C THR A 246 -10.33 -8.51 -9.12
N VAL A 247 -9.30 -7.70 -9.40
CA VAL A 247 -7.89 -8.10 -9.25
C VAL A 247 -7.56 -8.41 -7.80
N ALA A 248 -8.03 -7.60 -6.85
CA ALA A 248 -7.85 -7.84 -5.42
C ALA A 248 -8.50 -9.15 -4.95
N ALA A 249 -9.69 -9.48 -5.48
CA ALA A 249 -10.38 -10.73 -5.17
C ALA A 249 -9.71 -11.97 -5.78
N MET A 250 -9.03 -11.80 -6.93
CA MET A 250 -8.31 -12.89 -7.61
C MET A 250 -6.97 -13.21 -6.97
N LEU A 251 -6.28 -12.20 -6.40
CA LEU A 251 -4.91 -12.29 -5.88
C LEU A 251 -4.90 -11.98 -4.38
N PRO A 252 -5.13 -12.97 -3.50
CA PRO A 252 -5.25 -12.75 -2.06
C PRO A 252 -3.90 -12.52 -1.33
N PHE A 253 -2.81 -12.27 -2.07
CA PHE A 253 -1.44 -12.18 -1.56
C PHE A 253 -1.02 -10.71 -1.40
N PHE A 254 -1.30 -10.12 -0.26
CA PHE A 254 -0.98 -8.72 0.00
C PHE A 254 0.52 -8.41 -0.12
N GLY A 255 1.40 -9.29 0.38
CA GLY A 255 2.85 -9.15 0.28
C GLY A 255 3.35 -9.13 -1.17
N ASP A 256 2.84 -10.04 -2.01
CA ASP A 256 3.24 -10.18 -3.40
C ASP A 256 2.79 -9.00 -4.25
N ILE A 257 1.57 -8.51 -4.01
CA ILE A 257 1.07 -7.29 -4.68
C ILE A 257 1.99 -6.12 -4.36
N ASN A 258 2.39 -5.96 -3.11
CA ASN A 258 3.31 -4.90 -2.71
C ASN A 258 4.70 -5.06 -3.33
N ALA A 259 5.23 -6.29 -3.43
CA ALA A 259 6.50 -6.55 -4.10
C ALA A 259 6.46 -6.19 -5.60
N VAL A 260 5.37 -6.56 -6.30
CA VAL A 260 5.17 -6.20 -7.71
C VAL A 260 5.06 -4.68 -7.89
N ILE A 261 4.26 -4.01 -7.08
CA ILE A 261 4.11 -2.54 -7.15
C ILE A 261 5.45 -1.85 -6.87
N GLY A 262 6.22 -2.36 -5.91
CA GLY A 262 7.54 -1.85 -5.57
C GLY A 262 8.52 -1.99 -6.73
N ALA A 263 8.65 -3.19 -7.26
CA ALA A 263 9.62 -3.49 -8.31
C ALA A 263 9.31 -2.78 -9.64
N PHE A 264 8.06 -2.88 -10.11
CA PHE A 264 7.65 -2.32 -11.41
C PHE A 264 7.20 -0.86 -11.35
N GLY A 265 6.82 -0.38 -10.18
CA GLY A 265 6.24 0.94 -10.01
C GLY A 265 7.14 1.91 -9.25
N PHE A 266 7.31 1.70 -7.95
CA PHE A 266 7.99 2.67 -7.08
C PHE A 266 9.49 2.77 -7.33
N MET A 267 10.19 1.67 -7.61
CA MET A 267 11.62 1.75 -7.92
C MET A 267 11.91 2.63 -9.14
N PRO A 268 11.24 2.47 -10.29
CA PRO A 268 11.40 3.39 -11.40
C PRO A 268 10.95 4.83 -11.08
N LEU A 269 9.81 4.99 -10.44
CA LEU A 269 9.17 6.29 -10.25
C LEU A 269 9.91 7.17 -9.24
N ASP A 270 10.33 6.62 -8.11
CA ASP A 270 10.85 7.39 -6.99
C ASP A 270 12.39 7.41 -6.92
N PHE A 271 13.07 6.44 -7.52
CA PHE A 271 14.54 6.35 -7.45
C PHE A 271 15.22 6.60 -8.80
N ILE A 272 14.67 6.08 -9.92
CA ILE A 272 15.35 6.15 -11.22
C ILE A 272 14.97 7.44 -11.96
N LEU A 273 13.68 7.70 -12.18
CA LEU A 273 13.23 8.84 -12.96
C LEU A 273 13.64 10.20 -12.36
N PRO A 274 13.56 10.44 -11.03
CA PRO A 274 13.92 11.74 -10.47
C PRO A 274 15.39 12.11 -10.71
N VAL A 275 16.31 11.17 -10.56
CA VAL A 275 17.74 11.42 -10.73
C VAL A 275 18.10 11.62 -12.21
N ILE A 276 17.41 10.92 -13.12
CA ILE A 276 17.56 11.12 -14.56
C ILE A 276 17.04 12.51 -14.93
N PHE A 277 15.83 12.88 -14.51
CA PHE A 277 15.25 14.20 -14.77
C PHE A 277 16.07 15.33 -14.17
N PHE A 278 16.62 15.14 -12.97
CA PHE A 278 17.53 16.11 -12.38
C PHE A 278 18.76 16.35 -13.27
N ASN A 279 19.42 15.29 -13.72
CA ASN A 279 20.62 15.41 -14.58
C ASN A 279 20.28 16.02 -15.95
N LEU A 280 19.11 15.72 -16.52
CA LEU A 280 18.67 16.29 -17.80
C LEU A 280 18.32 17.77 -17.70
N THR A 281 17.67 18.17 -16.59
CA THR A 281 17.15 19.53 -16.36
C THR A 281 18.27 20.48 -15.91
N PHE A 282 19.02 20.11 -14.88
CA PHE A 282 20.03 20.97 -14.28
C PHE A 282 21.41 20.83 -14.91
N LYS A 283 21.62 19.78 -15.74
CA LYS A 283 22.87 19.51 -16.49
C LYS A 283 24.13 19.72 -15.63
N PRO A 284 24.23 19.08 -14.44
CA PRO A 284 25.43 19.21 -13.62
C PRO A 284 26.67 18.78 -14.39
N SER A 285 27.83 19.41 -14.10
CA SER A 285 29.08 19.04 -14.74
C SER A 285 29.36 17.56 -14.55
N LYS A 286 29.83 16.88 -15.63
CA LYS A 286 30.28 15.47 -15.58
C LYS A 286 31.42 15.20 -14.59
N ARG A 287 32.11 16.27 -14.10
CA ARG A 287 33.09 16.18 -13.02
C ARG A 287 32.50 16.36 -11.62
N SER A 288 31.21 16.69 -11.51
CA SER A 288 30.54 16.91 -10.23
C SER A 288 30.20 15.57 -9.57
N LEU A 289 30.38 15.50 -8.25
CA LEU A 289 29.94 14.37 -7.42
C LEU A 289 28.45 14.11 -7.55
N VAL A 290 27.63 15.16 -7.66
CA VAL A 290 26.17 15.07 -7.82
C VAL A 290 25.80 14.31 -9.11
N PHE A 291 26.49 14.58 -10.23
CA PHE A 291 26.26 13.85 -11.48
C PHE A 291 26.48 12.35 -11.31
N TRP A 292 27.61 11.96 -10.74
CA TRP A 292 27.98 10.55 -10.58
C TRP A 292 27.12 9.86 -9.51
N LEU A 293 26.74 10.55 -8.45
CA LEU A 293 25.80 10.03 -7.46
C LEU A 293 24.45 9.69 -8.11
N ASN A 294 23.92 10.61 -8.93
CA ASN A 294 22.67 10.37 -9.63
C ASN A 294 22.78 9.21 -10.64
N VAL A 295 23.89 9.12 -11.37
CA VAL A 295 24.14 7.99 -12.29
C VAL A 295 24.23 6.67 -11.51
N SER A 296 24.96 6.65 -10.40
CA SER A 296 25.07 5.46 -9.56
C SER A 296 23.72 5.00 -9.01
N ILE A 297 22.91 5.94 -8.51
CA ILE A 297 21.54 5.64 -8.05
C ILE A 297 20.72 5.05 -9.21
N ALA A 298 20.72 5.68 -10.39
CA ALA A 298 19.97 5.19 -11.54
C ALA A 298 20.40 3.76 -11.93
N VAL A 299 21.70 3.47 -12.00
CA VAL A 299 22.20 2.15 -12.39
C VAL A 299 21.88 1.09 -11.33
N VAL A 300 22.16 1.38 -10.06
CA VAL A 300 21.94 0.42 -8.95
C VAL A 300 20.45 0.10 -8.81
N PHE A 301 19.59 1.12 -8.78
CA PHE A 301 18.15 0.87 -8.65
C PHE A 301 17.53 0.27 -9.91
N SER A 302 18.09 0.48 -11.12
CA SER A 302 17.66 -0.23 -12.31
C SER A 302 17.98 -1.73 -12.23
N ALA A 303 19.18 -2.08 -11.78
CA ALA A 303 19.57 -3.48 -11.57
C ALA A 303 18.69 -4.14 -10.48
N LEU A 304 18.50 -3.45 -9.34
CA LEU A 304 17.64 -3.92 -8.26
C LEU A 304 16.19 -4.10 -8.72
N ALA A 305 15.65 -3.16 -9.50
CA ALA A 305 14.27 -3.24 -10.01
C ALA A 305 14.08 -4.47 -10.91
N ILE A 306 15.03 -4.77 -11.79
CA ILE A 306 14.96 -5.95 -12.66
C ILE A 306 14.99 -7.24 -11.84
N ILE A 307 15.91 -7.37 -10.89
CA ILE A 307 16.03 -8.58 -10.06
C ILE A 307 14.81 -8.73 -9.16
N ALA A 308 14.36 -7.63 -8.54
CA ALA A 308 13.16 -7.62 -7.71
C ALA A 308 11.88 -7.96 -8.50
N ALA A 309 11.78 -7.52 -9.76
CA ALA A 309 10.69 -7.89 -10.65
C ALA A 309 10.65 -9.40 -10.93
N ILE A 310 11.81 -9.98 -11.18
CA ILE A 310 11.94 -11.45 -11.36
C ILE A 310 11.55 -12.17 -10.07
N ALA A 311 12.02 -11.68 -8.91
CA ALA A 311 11.72 -12.24 -7.60
C ALA A 311 10.22 -12.19 -7.29
N ALA A 312 9.57 -11.05 -7.55
CA ALA A 312 8.13 -10.86 -7.30
C ALA A 312 7.27 -11.78 -8.20
N VAL A 313 7.62 -11.88 -9.50
CA VAL A 313 6.91 -12.80 -10.41
C VAL A 313 7.11 -14.25 -10.00
N ARG A 314 8.35 -14.64 -9.63
CA ARG A 314 8.64 -15.99 -9.11
C ARG A 314 7.79 -16.31 -7.89
N GLN A 315 7.68 -15.39 -6.94
CA GLN A 315 6.90 -15.58 -5.72
C GLN A 315 5.42 -15.82 -6.04
N ILE A 316 4.82 -14.97 -6.88
CA ILE A 316 3.43 -15.16 -7.33
C ILE A 316 3.22 -16.53 -7.99
N VAL A 317 4.17 -16.98 -8.82
CA VAL A 317 4.05 -18.30 -9.48
C VAL A 317 4.13 -19.44 -8.46
N LEU A 318 4.95 -19.30 -7.41
CA LEU A 318 5.05 -20.30 -6.34
C LEU A 318 3.76 -20.33 -5.52
N ASP A 319 3.26 -19.17 -5.12
CA ASP A 319 2.06 -19.07 -4.30
C ASP A 319 0.80 -19.47 -5.09
N ALA A 320 0.74 -19.17 -6.39
CA ALA A 320 -0.34 -19.61 -7.27
C ALA A 320 -0.44 -21.15 -7.41
N LYS A 321 0.64 -21.89 -7.16
CA LYS A 321 0.59 -23.37 -7.13
C LYS A 321 -0.10 -23.92 -5.88
N THR A 322 0.00 -23.19 -4.78
CA THR A 322 -0.56 -23.56 -3.48
C THR A 322 -1.98 -23.06 -3.32
N TYR A 323 -2.32 -21.93 -3.92
CA TYR A 323 -3.62 -21.29 -3.81
C TYR A 323 -4.38 -21.29 -5.13
N ARG A 324 -5.70 -21.40 -5.05
CA ARG A 324 -6.60 -21.25 -6.20
C ARG A 324 -7.06 -19.80 -6.31
N LEU A 325 -7.33 -19.35 -7.53
CA LEU A 325 -8.02 -18.06 -7.77
C LEU A 325 -9.30 -18.02 -6.93
N PHE A 326 -9.55 -16.89 -6.27
CA PHE A 326 -10.65 -16.73 -5.31
C PHE A 326 -10.54 -17.68 -4.09
N ALA A 327 -9.33 -18.03 -3.70
CA ALA A 327 -9.12 -18.90 -2.55
C ALA A 327 -9.65 -18.28 -1.26
N ASN A 328 -10.07 -19.14 -0.36
CA ASN A 328 -10.37 -18.75 1.00
C ASN A 328 -9.06 -18.84 1.80
N VAL A 329 -8.39 -17.72 1.96
CA VAL A 329 -7.18 -17.56 2.79
C VAL A 329 -7.58 -16.96 4.13
#